data_c4d821fe3fb3d505d35b2c9a0f6b64e3
#
_entry.id   c4d821fe3fb3d505d35b2c9a0f6b64e3
#
_cell.length_a   1.000
_cell.length_b   1.000
_cell.length_c   1.000
_cell.angle_alpha   90.00
_cell.angle_beta   90.00
_cell.angle_gamma   90.00
#
_symmetry.space_group_name_H-M   'P 1'
#
loop_
_entity.id
_entity.type
_entity.pdbx_description
1 polymer ?
#
loop_
_entity_poly.entity_id
_entity_poly.type
_entity_poly.pdbx_seq_one_letter_code
_entity_poly.pdbx_strand_id
1 'polypeptide(L)'
;IKGIEDIGKLPFTTKEDLRANYPFGLLAVPQEKIVRVQGTSGTTGKLTLASYTEKDVDVWGECVARGLTMAGLTAEDRLHICYGYGLFTGGMGLDFGARKLGAMAIPMSAGNTKRQLMCMEDFGATAFACTPSYALYLAEAANEAGIVDKLRLKVGINGAEPWTCWRSEER
;
A
#
# COMPACT_ATOMS: atom_id res chain seq x y z
N ILE A 1 7.10 -19.20 -27.59
CA ILE A 1 7.75 -17.95 -27.16
C ILE A 1 9.19 -18.27 -26.79
N LYS A 2 10.15 -17.65 -27.47
CA LYS A 2 11.60 -17.89 -27.26
C LYS A 2 12.32 -16.68 -26.68
N GLY A 3 11.79 -15.48 -26.88
CA GLY A 3 12.37 -14.25 -26.40
C GLY A 3 11.38 -13.09 -26.41
N ILE A 4 11.86 -11.90 -26.04
CA ILE A 4 11.04 -10.67 -25.95
C ILE A 4 10.45 -10.26 -27.30
N GLU A 5 11.10 -10.62 -28.40
CA GLU A 5 10.65 -10.38 -29.75
C GLU A 5 9.34 -11.11 -30.09
N ASP A 6 8.99 -12.12 -29.32
CA ASP A 6 7.76 -12.89 -29.48
C ASP A 6 6.57 -12.30 -28.70
N ILE A 7 6.75 -11.20 -27.98
CA ILE A 7 5.69 -10.61 -27.13
C ILE A 7 4.41 -10.29 -27.90
N GLY A 8 4.56 -9.85 -29.18
CA GLY A 8 3.43 -9.57 -30.04
C GLY A 8 2.60 -10.79 -30.47
N LYS A 9 3.08 -12.01 -30.19
CA LYS A 9 2.36 -13.27 -30.45
C LYS A 9 1.48 -13.71 -29.30
N LEU A 10 1.64 -13.09 -28.11
CA LEU A 10 0.83 -13.39 -26.94
C LEU A 10 -0.55 -12.78 -27.09
N PRO A 11 -1.63 -13.52 -26.73
CA PRO A 11 -2.96 -12.94 -26.65
C PRO A 11 -3.02 -11.92 -25.50
N PHE A 12 -3.91 -10.93 -25.63
CA PHE A 12 -4.24 -10.05 -24.51
C PHE A 12 -5.03 -10.82 -23.45
N THR A 13 -4.76 -10.51 -22.18
CA THR A 13 -5.53 -11.02 -21.04
C THR A 13 -6.45 -9.89 -20.54
N THR A 14 -7.72 -10.20 -20.39
CA THR A 14 -8.74 -9.29 -19.90
C THR A 14 -9.12 -9.60 -18.45
N LYS A 15 -9.91 -8.72 -17.84
CA LYS A 15 -10.44 -8.97 -16.49
C LYS A 15 -11.43 -10.14 -16.46
N GLU A 16 -12.11 -10.38 -17.56
CA GLU A 16 -13.00 -11.52 -17.76
C GLU A 16 -12.24 -12.84 -17.75
N ASP A 17 -11.07 -12.90 -18.37
CA ASP A 17 -10.21 -14.09 -18.35
C ASP A 17 -9.76 -14.43 -16.91
N LEU A 18 -9.41 -13.40 -16.13
CA LEU A 18 -9.06 -13.57 -14.71
C LEU A 18 -10.24 -14.13 -13.89
N ARG A 19 -11.46 -13.66 -14.15
CA ARG A 19 -12.68 -14.11 -13.48
C ARG A 19 -13.11 -15.53 -13.90
N ALA A 20 -12.98 -15.84 -15.19
CA ALA A 20 -13.31 -17.14 -15.73
C ALA A 20 -12.40 -18.25 -15.17
N ASN A 21 -11.16 -17.89 -14.86
CA ASN A 21 -10.16 -18.79 -14.29
C ASN A 21 -10.01 -18.65 -12.76
N TYR A 22 -10.99 -18.07 -12.08
CA TYR A 22 -11.02 -17.93 -10.62
C TYR A 22 -11.13 -19.32 -9.94
N PRO A 23 -10.42 -19.59 -8.83
CA PRO A 23 -9.47 -18.69 -8.20
C PRO A 23 -8.02 -18.83 -8.71
N PHE A 24 -7.60 -19.99 -9.23
CA PHE A 24 -6.19 -20.32 -9.47
C PHE A 24 -5.91 -20.88 -10.88
N GLY A 25 -6.86 -20.75 -11.81
CA GLY A 25 -6.74 -21.34 -13.16
C GLY A 25 -5.62 -20.75 -14.04
N LEU A 26 -5.09 -19.58 -13.69
CA LEU A 26 -4.00 -18.90 -14.42
C LEU A 26 -2.66 -18.92 -13.66
N LEU A 27 -2.49 -19.80 -12.68
CA LEU A 27 -1.19 -19.93 -12.03
C LEU A 27 -0.13 -20.43 -13.03
N ALA A 28 1.01 -19.72 -13.06
CA ALA A 28 2.18 -20.13 -13.84
C ALA A 28 3.14 -21.05 -13.06
N VAL A 29 2.81 -21.32 -11.79
CA VAL A 29 3.59 -22.19 -10.89
C VAL A 29 2.63 -23.13 -10.12
N PRO A 30 3.13 -24.25 -9.58
CA PRO A 30 2.34 -25.08 -8.67
C PRO A 30 1.80 -24.31 -7.47
N GLN A 31 0.57 -24.63 -7.04
CA GLN A 31 -0.15 -23.87 -6.00
C GLN A 31 0.60 -23.84 -4.66
N GLU A 32 1.35 -24.88 -4.33
CA GLU A 32 2.16 -24.96 -3.10
C GLU A 32 3.30 -23.93 -3.05
N LYS A 33 3.63 -23.27 -4.16
CA LYS A 33 4.58 -22.17 -4.21
C LYS A 33 3.95 -20.80 -3.96
N ILE A 34 2.63 -20.74 -3.88
CA ILE A 34 1.91 -19.50 -3.60
C ILE A 34 1.93 -19.25 -2.09
N VAL A 35 2.53 -18.17 -1.69
CA VAL A 35 2.64 -17.74 -0.28
C VAL A 35 1.65 -16.65 0.07
N ARG A 36 1.03 -16.02 -0.96
CA ARG A 36 0.10 -14.92 -0.75
C ARG A 36 -0.89 -14.76 -1.88
N VAL A 37 -2.10 -14.34 -1.53
CA VAL A 37 -3.15 -13.95 -2.47
C VAL A 37 -3.64 -12.55 -2.10
N GLN A 38 -3.79 -11.68 -3.09
CA GLN A 38 -4.44 -10.38 -2.99
C GLN A 38 -5.62 -10.32 -3.96
N GLY A 39 -6.57 -9.44 -3.70
CA GLY A 39 -7.77 -9.35 -4.52
C GLY A 39 -8.34 -7.94 -4.61
N THR A 40 -9.10 -7.69 -5.67
CA THR A 40 -9.88 -6.46 -5.82
C THR A 40 -11.16 -6.54 -4.98
N SER A 41 -11.82 -5.39 -4.76
CA SER A 41 -13.06 -5.29 -3.98
C SER A 41 -14.25 -6.11 -4.52
N GLY A 42 -14.17 -6.61 -5.75
CA GLY A 42 -15.20 -7.50 -6.32
C GLY A 42 -16.60 -6.90 -6.44
N THR A 43 -16.73 -5.59 -6.64
CA THR A 43 -18.02 -4.88 -6.73
C THR A 43 -19.01 -5.47 -7.73
N THR A 44 -18.56 -6.31 -8.64
CA THR A 44 -19.37 -6.94 -9.71
C THR A 44 -19.46 -8.46 -9.57
N GLY A 45 -19.26 -9.04 -8.37
CA GLY A 45 -19.33 -10.47 -8.12
C GLY A 45 -17.99 -11.09 -7.69
N LYS A 46 -17.42 -12.02 -8.47
CA LYS A 46 -16.14 -12.68 -8.12
C LYS A 46 -14.99 -11.68 -8.05
N LEU A 47 -14.14 -11.86 -7.04
CA LEU A 47 -12.87 -11.12 -6.91
C LEU A 47 -11.97 -11.36 -8.13
N THR A 48 -11.18 -10.38 -8.50
CA THR A 48 -10.02 -10.60 -9.35
C THR A 48 -8.83 -10.82 -8.44
N LEU A 49 -8.22 -12.01 -8.53
CA LEU A 49 -7.12 -12.41 -7.65
C LEU A 49 -5.77 -12.24 -8.33
N ALA A 50 -4.78 -11.88 -7.53
CA ALA A 50 -3.37 -11.96 -7.85
C ALA A 50 -2.70 -12.87 -6.81
N SER A 51 -1.98 -13.87 -7.28
CA SER A 51 -1.27 -14.84 -6.46
C SER A 51 0.22 -14.61 -6.56
N TYR A 52 0.92 -14.66 -5.44
CA TYR A 52 2.33 -14.29 -5.32
C TYR A 52 3.14 -15.46 -4.77
N THR A 53 4.27 -15.73 -5.40
CA THR A 53 5.34 -16.55 -4.80
C THR A 53 6.16 -15.70 -3.84
N GLU A 54 7.06 -16.32 -3.08
CA GLU A 54 8.00 -15.59 -2.20
C GLU A 54 8.84 -14.58 -2.99
N LYS A 55 9.28 -14.97 -4.20
CA LYS A 55 10.02 -14.06 -5.08
C LYS A 55 9.19 -12.86 -5.51
N ASP A 56 7.90 -13.05 -5.81
CA ASP A 56 7.01 -11.94 -6.20
C ASP A 56 6.79 -10.97 -5.04
N VAL A 57 6.64 -11.50 -3.82
CA VAL A 57 6.56 -10.68 -2.60
C VAL A 57 7.84 -9.87 -2.37
N ASP A 58 9.00 -10.47 -2.59
CA ASP A 58 10.29 -9.78 -2.48
C ASP A 58 10.43 -8.67 -3.53
N VAL A 59 10.07 -8.93 -4.78
CA VAL A 59 10.05 -7.92 -5.86
C VAL A 59 9.06 -6.80 -5.54
N TRP A 60 7.88 -7.13 -5.02
CA TRP A 60 6.90 -6.13 -4.60
C TRP A 60 7.45 -5.22 -3.50
N GLY A 61 8.07 -5.82 -2.46
CA GLY A 61 8.74 -5.08 -1.39
C GLY A 61 9.83 -4.14 -1.92
N GLU A 62 10.65 -4.62 -2.87
CA GLU A 62 11.69 -3.81 -3.52
C GLU A 62 11.11 -2.62 -4.29
N CYS A 63 10.06 -2.83 -5.09
CA CYS A 63 9.41 -1.75 -5.84
C CYS A 63 8.86 -0.67 -4.90
N VAL A 64 8.21 -1.07 -3.81
CA VAL A 64 7.67 -0.12 -2.83
C VAL A 64 8.79 0.57 -2.05
N ALA A 65 9.86 -0.14 -1.66
CA ALA A 65 11.02 0.47 -1.00
C ALA A 65 11.64 1.58 -1.84
N ARG A 66 11.76 1.38 -3.16
CA ARG A 66 12.21 2.43 -4.09
C ARG A 66 11.28 3.64 -4.09
N GLY A 67 9.96 3.41 -4.10
CA GLY A 67 8.98 4.49 -4.00
C GLY A 67 9.10 5.27 -2.67
N LEU A 68 9.28 4.57 -1.56
CA LEU A 68 9.51 5.19 -0.25
C LEU A 68 10.80 6.02 -0.22
N THR A 69 11.89 5.49 -0.80
CA THR A 69 13.16 6.21 -0.94
C THR A 69 13.01 7.45 -1.81
N MET A 70 12.26 7.38 -2.91
CA MET A 70 11.97 8.55 -3.77
C MET A 70 11.17 9.62 -3.02
N ALA A 71 10.31 9.23 -2.09
CA ALA A 71 9.60 10.14 -1.20
C ALA A 71 10.48 10.72 -0.07
N GLY A 72 11.74 10.29 0.03
CA GLY A 72 12.72 10.78 1.00
C GLY A 72 12.80 9.97 2.29
N LEU A 73 12.20 8.78 2.36
CA LEU A 73 12.33 7.90 3.53
C LEU A 73 13.66 7.16 3.51
N THR A 74 14.16 6.90 4.70
CA THR A 74 15.38 6.14 4.98
C THR A 74 15.11 5.04 6.00
N ALA A 75 16.10 4.24 6.34
CA ALA A 75 16.02 3.22 7.38
C ALA A 75 15.77 3.80 8.80
N GLU A 76 15.99 5.10 9.00
CA GLU A 76 15.75 5.76 10.29
C GLU A 76 14.29 6.19 10.48
N ASP A 77 13.47 6.13 9.42
CA ASP A 77 12.10 6.59 9.44
C ASP A 77 11.12 5.57 10.02
N ARG A 78 9.99 6.08 10.50
CA ARG A 78 8.88 5.32 11.07
C ARG A 78 7.63 5.62 10.27
N LEU A 79 7.24 4.64 9.44
CA LEU A 79 6.10 4.76 8.54
C LEU A 79 4.82 4.28 9.21
N HIS A 80 3.92 5.20 9.51
CA HIS A 80 2.59 4.92 10.03
C HIS A 80 1.63 4.62 8.88
N ILE A 81 1.09 3.39 8.84
CA ILE A 81 0.30 2.88 7.72
C ILE A 81 -1.18 2.85 8.09
N CYS A 82 -1.96 3.76 7.49
CA CYS A 82 -3.41 3.90 7.68
C CYS A 82 -4.24 3.19 6.60
N TYR A 83 -3.63 2.39 5.74
CA TYR A 83 -4.36 1.56 4.78
C TYR A 83 -4.76 0.23 5.38
N GLY A 84 -5.93 -0.29 4.98
CA GLY A 84 -6.38 -1.60 5.41
C GLY A 84 -5.44 -2.74 5.04
N TYR A 85 -5.29 -3.67 5.96
CA TYR A 85 -4.57 -4.94 5.77
C TYR A 85 -5.60 -6.03 5.47
N GLY A 86 -5.44 -6.75 4.41
CA GLY A 86 -6.37 -7.80 3.98
C GLY A 86 -6.08 -8.20 2.55
N LEU A 87 -7.12 -8.44 1.75
CA LEU A 87 -6.94 -8.74 0.33
C LEU A 87 -6.52 -7.54 -0.50
N PHE A 88 -6.71 -6.31 0.00
CA PHE A 88 -6.25 -5.09 -0.67
C PHE A 88 -4.74 -4.91 -0.54
N THR A 89 -4.10 -4.43 -1.61
CA THR A 89 -2.63 -4.41 -1.70
C THR A 89 -1.95 -3.28 -0.93
N GLY A 90 -2.67 -2.16 -0.65
CA GLY A 90 -2.05 -0.92 -0.17
C GLY A 90 -1.28 -1.06 1.15
N GLY A 91 -1.93 -1.51 2.22
CA GLY A 91 -1.30 -1.65 3.54
C GLY A 91 -0.11 -2.61 3.53
N MET A 92 -0.30 -3.79 2.91
CA MET A 92 0.74 -4.81 2.88
C MET A 92 1.95 -4.42 2.01
N GLY A 93 1.71 -3.76 0.87
CA GLY A 93 2.80 -3.30 0.03
C GLY A 93 3.70 -2.30 0.75
N LEU A 94 3.09 -1.35 1.48
CA LEU A 94 3.83 -0.39 2.28
C LEU A 94 4.61 -1.04 3.43
N ASP A 95 4.03 -2.06 4.08
CA ASP A 95 4.71 -2.85 5.11
C ASP A 95 5.94 -3.57 4.55
N PHE A 96 5.79 -4.29 3.43
CA PHE A 96 6.90 -4.96 2.77
C PHE A 96 7.98 -3.98 2.32
N GLY A 97 7.59 -2.83 1.75
CA GLY A 97 8.51 -1.79 1.32
C GLY A 97 9.27 -1.15 2.49
N ALA A 98 8.61 -0.82 3.58
CA ALA A 98 9.24 -0.27 4.77
C ALA A 98 10.27 -1.25 5.35
N ARG A 99 9.89 -2.53 5.51
CA ARG A 99 10.80 -3.58 5.97
C ARG A 99 12.01 -3.77 5.04
N LYS A 100 11.79 -3.75 3.72
CA LYS A 100 12.86 -3.86 2.72
C LYS A 100 13.82 -2.67 2.77
N LEU A 101 13.31 -1.47 3.03
CA LEU A 101 14.08 -0.25 3.24
C LEU A 101 14.85 -0.26 4.57
N GLY A 102 14.43 -1.06 5.53
CA GLY A 102 14.94 -1.05 6.91
C GLY A 102 14.23 -0.05 7.83
N ALA A 103 13.18 0.62 7.35
CA ALA A 103 12.36 1.54 8.14
C ALA A 103 11.39 0.78 9.06
N MET A 104 11.00 1.41 10.16
CA MET A 104 9.99 0.86 11.06
C MET A 104 8.60 0.99 10.43
N ALA A 105 7.90 -0.11 10.21
CA ALA A 105 6.48 -0.10 9.86
C ALA A 105 5.60 -0.08 11.12
N ILE A 106 4.61 0.83 11.16
CA ILE A 106 3.57 0.91 12.19
C ILE A 106 2.24 0.53 11.53
N PRO A 107 1.83 -0.75 11.59
CA PRO A 107 0.72 -1.30 10.79
C PRO A 107 -0.65 -1.07 11.46
N MET A 108 -1.07 0.19 11.56
CA MET A 108 -2.31 0.56 12.27
C MET A 108 -3.59 0.18 11.53
N SER A 109 -3.51 -0.05 10.21
CA SER A 109 -4.69 -0.27 9.37
C SER A 109 -5.60 0.96 9.30
N ALA A 110 -6.81 0.82 8.76
CA ALA A 110 -7.76 1.91 8.59
C ALA A 110 -8.65 2.12 9.83
N GLY A 111 -9.18 3.33 9.99
CA GLY A 111 -10.16 3.67 11.02
C GLY A 111 -9.55 4.07 12.37
N ASN A 112 -10.43 4.34 13.35
CA ASN A 112 -10.08 4.73 14.72
C ASN A 112 -9.09 5.90 14.80
N THR A 113 -9.47 7.06 14.29
CA THR A 113 -8.64 8.27 14.18
C THR A 113 -7.96 8.67 15.48
N LYS A 114 -8.67 8.61 16.62
CA LYS A 114 -8.08 8.92 17.93
C LYS A 114 -6.88 8.02 18.26
N ARG A 115 -6.99 6.73 17.96
CA ARG A 115 -5.89 5.77 18.16
C ARG A 115 -4.76 5.97 17.14
N GLN A 116 -5.08 6.35 15.91
CA GLN A 116 -4.06 6.70 14.90
C GLN A 116 -3.19 7.84 15.43
N LEU A 117 -3.78 8.94 15.85
CA LEU A 117 -3.07 10.11 16.38
C LEU A 117 -2.23 9.78 17.61
N MET A 118 -2.80 9.05 18.56
CA MET A 118 -2.09 8.59 19.75
C MET A 118 -0.84 7.76 19.36
N CYS A 119 -0.98 6.81 18.45
CA CYS A 119 0.15 5.99 18.02
C CYS A 119 1.19 6.78 17.18
N MET A 120 0.76 7.78 16.40
CA MET A 120 1.70 8.68 15.70
C MET A 120 2.56 9.46 16.70
N GLU A 121 1.96 9.98 17.77
CA GLU A 121 2.67 10.68 18.84
C GLU A 121 3.58 9.72 19.62
N ASP A 122 3.03 8.65 20.18
CA ASP A 122 3.73 7.72 21.09
C ASP A 122 4.91 7.03 20.40
N PHE A 123 4.73 6.59 19.15
CA PHE A 123 5.78 5.91 18.40
C PHE A 123 6.68 6.88 17.63
N GLY A 124 6.37 8.18 17.65
CA GLY A 124 7.14 9.22 16.97
C GLY A 124 7.21 8.99 15.46
N ALA A 125 6.07 8.70 14.83
CA ALA A 125 6.00 8.50 13.39
C ALA A 125 6.62 9.68 12.64
N THR A 126 7.47 9.42 11.64
CA THR A 126 8.11 10.44 10.81
C THR A 126 7.50 10.52 9.42
N ALA A 127 6.79 9.48 9.02
CA ALA A 127 6.01 9.43 7.79
C ALA A 127 4.68 8.73 8.03
N PHE A 128 3.69 9.04 7.21
CA PHE A 128 2.41 8.34 7.23
C PHE A 128 1.92 8.05 5.81
N ALA A 129 1.07 7.04 5.68
CA ALA A 129 0.47 6.67 4.41
C ALA A 129 -1.03 6.43 4.57
N CYS A 130 -1.84 7.16 3.80
CA CYS A 130 -3.30 7.05 3.79
C CYS A 130 -3.90 7.60 2.50
N THR A 131 -5.24 7.58 2.37
CA THR A 131 -5.91 8.30 1.28
C THR A 131 -5.84 9.81 1.51
N PRO A 132 -5.85 10.63 0.43
CA PRO A 132 -5.88 12.08 0.54
C PRO A 132 -6.97 12.64 1.46
N SER A 133 -8.20 12.15 1.31
CA SER A 133 -9.31 12.59 2.17
C SER A 133 -9.08 12.28 3.65
N TYR A 134 -8.48 11.12 3.95
CA TYR A 134 -8.17 10.74 5.32
C TYR A 134 -6.99 11.54 5.89
N ALA A 135 -6.03 11.95 5.06
CA ALA A 135 -4.95 12.83 5.49
C ALA A 135 -5.48 14.18 5.99
N LEU A 136 -6.45 14.76 5.27
CA LEU A 136 -7.12 15.99 5.67
C LEU A 136 -7.86 15.80 7.01
N TYR A 137 -8.63 14.72 7.14
CA TYR A 137 -9.35 14.42 8.36
C TYR A 137 -8.43 14.19 9.57
N LEU A 138 -7.29 13.52 9.37
CA LEU A 138 -6.27 13.35 10.42
C LEU A 138 -5.68 14.68 10.87
N ALA A 139 -5.42 15.61 9.93
CA ALA A 139 -4.88 16.91 10.26
C ALA A 139 -5.89 17.77 11.05
N GLU A 140 -7.19 17.77 10.67
CA GLU A 140 -8.25 18.40 11.43
C GLU A 140 -8.34 17.86 12.85
N ALA A 141 -8.40 16.53 12.98
CA ALA A 141 -8.46 15.88 14.27
C ALA A 141 -7.22 16.12 15.15
N ALA A 142 -6.03 16.26 14.55
CA ALA A 142 -4.80 16.62 15.27
C ALA A 142 -4.84 18.06 15.78
N ASN A 143 -5.37 19.00 14.98
CA ASN A 143 -5.59 20.38 15.38
C ASN A 143 -6.60 20.48 16.55
N GLU A 144 -7.73 19.82 16.43
CA GLU A 144 -8.75 19.78 17.50
C GLU A 144 -8.23 19.17 18.80
N ALA A 145 -7.37 18.16 18.70
CA ALA A 145 -6.71 17.54 19.85
C ALA A 145 -5.54 18.35 20.42
N GLY A 146 -5.08 19.39 19.74
CA GLY A 146 -3.95 20.23 20.16
C GLY A 146 -2.61 19.49 20.21
N ILE A 147 -2.40 18.53 19.31
CA ILE A 147 -1.19 17.69 19.31
C ILE A 147 -0.26 17.89 18.11
N VAL A 148 -0.58 18.84 17.23
CA VAL A 148 0.19 19.08 15.99
C VAL A 148 1.67 19.25 16.29
N ASP A 149 2.03 20.07 17.28
CA ASP A 149 3.41 20.36 17.66
C ASP A 149 4.15 19.15 18.28
N LYS A 150 3.42 18.10 18.62
CA LYS A 150 3.99 16.86 19.16
C LYS A 150 4.29 15.83 18.08
N LEU A 151 3.67 15.97 16.91
CA LEU A 151 3.87 15.06 15.78
C LEU A 151 5.21 15.35 15.10
N ARG A 152 5.92 14.28 14.70
CA ARG A 152 7.22 14.36 14.03
C ARG A 152 7.15 14.10 12.53
N LEU A 153 5.95 14.18 11.96
CA LEU A 153 5.70 13.86 10.56
C LEU A 153 6.46 14.80 9.62
N LYS A 154 7.18 14.23 8.66
CA LYS A 154 7.93 14.94 7.61
C LYS A 154 7.38 14.65 6.22
N VAL A 155 6.81 13.45 6.02
CA VAL A 155 6.39 12.94 4.72
C VAL A 155 5.01 12.30 4.80
N GLY A 156 4.12 12.68 3.89
CA GLY A 156 2.84 12.02 3.64
C GLY A 156 2.86 11.28 2.30
N ILE A 157 2.47 10.02 2.29
CA ILE A 157 2.36 9.19 1.09
C ILE A 157 0.89 8.91 0.85
N ASN A 158 0.32 9.57 -0.15
CA ASN A 158 -1.11 9.54 -0.37
C ASN A 158 -1.44 8.91 -1.74
N GLY A 159 -2.51 8.13 -1.78
CA GLY A 159 -2.95 7.46 -2.99
C GLY A 159 -4.37 6.90 -2.87
N ALA A 160 -4.79 6.19 -3.91
CA ALA A 160 -6.13 5.61 -4.08
C ALA A 160 -7.26 6.64 -4.34
N GLU A 161 -6.99 7.93 -4.22
CA GLU A 161 -7.91 9.02 -4.55
C GLU A 161 -7.14 10.12 -5.29
N PRO A 162 -7.80 10.96 -6.12
CA PRO A 162 -7.18 12.13 -6.70
C PRO A 162 -6.71 13.10 -5.62
N TRP A 163 -5.49 13.63 -5.79
CA TRP A 163 -4.96 14.70 -4.97
C TRP A 163 -4.73 15.92 -5.84
N THR A 164 -5.35 17.03 -5.52
CA THR A 164 -5.17 18.31 -6.24
C THR A 164 -4.28 19.25 -5.43
N CYS A 165 -3.50 20.09 -6.09
CA CYS A 165 -2.68 21.11 -5.44
C CYS A 165 -3.48 22.02 -4.50
N TRP A 166 -4.74 22.29 -4.80
CA TRP A 166 -5.68 23.02 -3.95
C TRP A 166 -5.80 22.45 -2.52
N ARG A 167 -5.75 21.13 -2.40
CA ARG A 167 -5.85 20.46 -1.08
C ARG A 167 -4.54 20.50 -0.28
N SER A 168 -3.41 20.81 -0.89
CA SER A 168 -2.13 20.91 -0.21
C SER A 168 -1.84 22.30 0.34
N GLU A 169 -2.54 23.33 -0.16
CA GLU A 169 -2.34 24.75 0.22
C GLU A 169 -3.26 25.22 1.36
N GLU A 170 -4.30 24.45 1.71
CA GLU A 170 -5.25 24.81 2.78
C GLU A 170 -4.73 24.50 4.19
N ARG A 171 -3.40 24.25 4.38
CA ARG A 171 -2.83 23.87 5.69
C ARG A 171 -1.42 24.34 5.92
#